data_a74823665403a0a619c9653e956e86d3
#
_entry.id   a74823665403a0a619c9653e956e86d3
#
_cell.length_a   1.000
_cell.length_b   1.000
_cell.length_c   1.000
_cell.angle_alpha   90.00
_cell.angle_beta   90.00
_cell.angle_gamma   90.00
#
_symmetry.space_group_name_H-M   'P 1'
#
loop_
_entity.id
_entity.type
_entity.pdbx_description
1 polymer ?
#
loop_
_entity_poly.entity_id
_entity_poly.type
_entity_poly.pdbx_seq_one_letter_code
_entity_poly.pdbx_strand_id
1 'polypeptide(L)'
;MKVTRIYTGADDESHLEEIDVEIGKLQRGNGIVFRDAAPGDVNEWHVAPRRQYVINLSGQSEIEIGDGAKRRFGPGDIFLADDTTGRGHISRVVGSQPRVYVTIAIKLTSMVV
;
A
#
# COMPACT_ATOMS: atom_id res chain seq x y z
N MET A 1 4.80 -12.47 9.91
CA MET A 1 5.32 -11.11 9.67
C MET A 1 4.16 -10.14 9.58
N LYS A 2 4.20 -9.09 10.35
CA LYS A 2 3.13 -8.08 10.37
C LYS A 2 3.25 -7.15 9.17
N VAL A 3 2.14 -6.94 8.47
CA VAL A 3 2.04 -6.06 7.31
C VAL A 3 0.78 -5.20 7.48
N THR A 4 0.87 -3.92 7.16
CA THR A 4 -0.30 -3.04 7.16
C THR A 4 -1.16 -3.35 5.93
N ARG A 5 -2.46 -3.51 6.12
CA ARG A 5 -3.43 -3.61 5.05
C ARG A 5 -4.28 -2.36 5.02
N ILE A 6 -4.47 -1.80 3.84
CA ILE A 6 -5.40 -0.69 3.59
C ILE A 6 -6.58 -1.31 2.86
N TYR A 7 -7.77 -1.26 3.46
CA TYR A 7 -8.96 -1.92 2.90
C TYR A 7 -10.16 -1.00 2.96
N THR A 8 -11.14 -1.25 2.10
CA THR A 8 -12.39 -0.50 2.08
C THR A 8 -13.38 -1.13 3.06
N GLY A 9 -13.86 -0.34 4.01
CA GLY A 9 -14.88 -0.76 4.96
C GLY A 9 -16.29 -0.64 4.40
N ALA A 10 -17.28 -1.09 5.20
CA ALA A 10 -18.70 -1.00 4.84
C ALA A 10 -19.19 0.47 4.71
N ASP A 11 -18.43 1.42 5.23
CA ASP A 11 -18.69 2.86 5.15
C ASP A 11 -18.13 3.50 3.87
N ASP A 12 -17.60 2.72 2.93
CA ASP A 12 -16.93 3.17 1.71
C ASP A 12 -15.68 4.02 1.99
N GLU A 13 -15.13 3.94 3.18
CA GLU A 13 -13.89 4.60 3.57
C GLU A 13 -12.75 3.59 3.71
N SER A 14 -11.53 4.03 3.45
CA SER A 14 -10.35 3.20 3.67
C SER A 14 -10.02 3.14 5.15
N HIS A 15 -9.60 1.97 5.60
CA HIS A 15 -9.19 1.68 6.96
C HIS A 15 -7.83 1.02 6.96
N LEU A 16 -7.12 1.12 8.07
CA LEU A 16 -5.82 0.49 8.28
C LEU A 16 -5.96 -0.63 9.28
N GLU A 17 -5.36 -1.77 8.98
CA GLU A 17 -5.25 -2.87 9.94
C GLU A 17 -3.91 -3.57 9.79
N GLU A 18 -3.50 -4.32 10.80
CA GLU A 18 -2.36 -5.21 10.67
C GLU A 18 -2.84 -6.62 10.33
N ILE A 19 -2.16 -7.24 9.38
CA ILE A 19 -2.37 -8.64 9.02
C ILE A 19 -1.08 -9.42 9.21
N ASP A 20 -1.21 -10.72 9.41
CA ASP A 20 -0.06 -11.62 9.42
C ASP A 20 0.14 -12.19 8.02
N VAL A 21 1.36 -12.03 7.50
CA VAL A 21 1.78 -12.71 6.29
C VAL A 21 2.64 -13.91 6.70
N GLU A 22 2.27 -15.09 6.24
CA GLU A 22 2.99 -16.31 6.55
C GLU A 22 4.32 -16.36 5.81
N ILE A 23 5.42 -16.45 6.59
CA ILE A 23 6.75 -16.54 6.02
C ILE A 23 6.94 -17.94 5.42
N GLY A 24 7.55 -18.00 4.24
CA GLY A 24 7.84 -19.27 3.58
C GLY A 24 6.71 -19.80 2.71
N LYS A 25 5.56 -19.12 2.69
CA LYS A 25 4.43 -19.51 1.87
C LYS A 25 4.44 -18.76 0.54
N LEU A 26 4.38 -19.48 -0.56
CA LEU A 26 4.29 -18.88 -1.89
C LEU A 26 2.91 -18.27 -2.11
N GLN A 27 2.87 -17.00 -2.47
CA GLN A 27 1.65 -16.33 -2.91
C GLN A 27 1.71 -16.11 -4.42
N ARG A 28 0.57 -16.28 -5.09
CA ARG A 28 0.49 -16.07 -6.52
C ARG A 28 0.36 -14.58 -6.83
N GLY A 29 1.20 -14.09 -7.71
CA GLY A 29 1.20 -12.71 -8.18
C GLY A 29 0.82 -12.61 -9.65
N ASN A 30 0.51 -11.40 -10.07
CA ASN A 30 0.09 -11.09 -11.44
C ASN A 30 0.93 -9.94 -12.02
N GLY A 31 2.21 -9.96 -11.76
CA GLY A 31 3.15 -8.99 -12.28
C GLY A 31 3.73 -8.07 -11.21
N ILE A 32 4.81 -7.43 -11.60
CA ILE A 32 5.59 -6.54 -10.74
C ILE A 32 5.90 -5.25 -11.51
N VAL A 33 5.82 -4.11 -10.81
CA VAL A 33 6.18 -2.81 -11.38
C VAL A 33 7.17 -2.13 -10.45
N PHE A 34 8.26 -1.63 -11.03
CA PHE A 34 9.22 -0.77 -10.33
C PHE A 34 8.84 0.68 -10.59
N ARG A 35 8.73 1.47 -9.53
CA ARG A 35 8.27 2.86 -9.61
C ARG A 35 9.18 3.78 -8.81
N ASP A 36 9.17 5.06 -9.20
CA ASP A 36 9.76 6.12 -8.42
C ASP A 36 8.83 7.33 -8.35
N ALA A 37 9.07 8.19 -7.37
CA ALA A 37 8.33 9.43 -7.20
C ALA A 37 9.23 10.46 -6.54
N ALA A 38 9.09 11.71 -6.94
CA ALA A 38 9.90 12.80 -6.45
C ALA A 38 9.49 13.21 -5.03
N PRO A 39 10.43 13.77 -4.23
CA PRO A 39 10.08 14.35 -2.93
C PRO A 39 8.98 15.40 -3.09
N GLY A 40 7.97 15.35 -2.23
CA GLY A 40 6.86 16.29 -2.26
C GLY A 40 5.72 15.90 -3.20
N ASP A 41 5.87 14.85 -4.01
CA ASP A 41 4.77 14.37 -4.84
C ASP A 41 3.58 13.96 -3.97
N VAL A 42 2.38 14.34 -4.42
CA VAL A 42 1.12 14.01 -3.77
C VAL A 42 0.20 13.38 -4.79
N ASN A 43 -0.33 12.23 -4.44
CA ASN A 43 -1.41 11.60 -5.18
C ASN A 43 -2.67 11.75 -4.32
N GLU A 44 -3.55 12.67 -4.73
CA GLU A 44 -4.77 13.02 -3.99
C GLU A 44 -5.71 11.81 -3.89
N TRP A 45 -6.85 11.97 -3.25
CA TRP A 45 -7.79 10.89 -2.99
C TRP A 45 -7.96 9.96 -4.19
N HIS A 46 -7.55 8.71 -4.00
CA HIS A 46 -7.61 7.69 -5.03
C HIS A 46 -7.72 6.31 -4.38
N VAL A 47 -8.29 5.37 -5.11
CA VAL A 47 -8.34 3.96 -4.70
C VAL A 47 -7.10 3.23 -5.22
N ALA A 48 -6.78 2.11 -4.62
CA ALA A 48 -5.76 1.21 -5.16
C ALA A 48 -6.21 0.74 -6.54
N PRO A 49 -5.33 0.81 -7.56
CA PRO A 49 -5.72 0.40 -8.93
C PRO A 49 -6.00 -1.10 -9.02
N ARG A 50 -5.44 -1.85 -8.11
CA ARG A 50 -5.60 -3.29 -7.98
C ARG A 50 -5.13 -3.70 -6.59
N ARG A 51 -5.51 -4.89 -6.18
CA ARG A 51 -4.96 -5.47 -4.96
C ARG A 51 -3.49 -5.76 -5.17
N GLN A 52 -2.63 -5.17 -4.35
CA GLN A 52 -1.19 -5.29 -4.55
C GLN A 52 -0.42 -5.06 -3.26
N TYR A 53 0.70 -5.78 -3.11
CA TYR A 53 1.70 -5.40 -2.14
C TYR A 53 2.48 -4.21 -2.66
N VAL A 54 2.82 -3.31 -1.76
CA VAL A 54 3.71 -2.18 -2.02
C VAL A 54 4.90 -2.32 -1.10
N ILE A 55 6.09 -2.44 -1.69
CA ILE A 55 7.35 -2.60 -0.96
C ILE A 55 8.18 -1.35 -1.17
N ASN A 56 8.42 -0.62 -0.10
CA ASN A 56 9.21 0.60 -0.17
C ASN A 56 10.70 0.25 -0.10
N LEU A 57 11.47 0.64 -1.10
CA LEU A 57 12.90 0.35 -1.18
C LEU A 57 13.75 1.50 -0.64
N SER A 58 13.41 2.74 -1.00
CA SER A 58 14.10 3.92 -0.52
C SER A 58 13.14 5.10 -0.43
N GLY A 59 13.50 6.12 0.32
CA GLY A 59 12.63 7.24 0.60
C GLY A 59 11.48 6.85 1.53
N GLN A 60 10.53 7.76 1.71
CA GLN A 60 9.40 7.56 2.62
C GLN A 60 8.09 7.99 1.97
N SER A 61 7.03 7.29 2.29
CA SER A 61 5.67 7.69 1.92
C SER A 61 4.79 7.84 3.16
N GLU A 62 3.75 8.63 3.02
CA GLU A 62 2.72 8.80 4.03
C GLU A 62 1.37 8.55 3.38
N ILE A 63 0.59 7.68 4.00
CA ILE A 63 -0.79 7.39 3.59
C ILE A 63 -1.73 8.06 4.58
N GLU A 64 -2.71 8.79 4.05
CA GLU A 64 -3.78 9.41 4.84
C GLU A 64 -5.12 8.84 4.43
N ILE A 65 -5.95 8.48 5.40
CA ILE A 65 -7.31 7.96 5.18
C ILE A 65 -8.36 8.98 5.64
N GLY A 66 -9.63 8.70 5.37
CA GLY A 66 -10.71 9.66 5.49
C GLY A 66 -10.97 10.23 6.88
N ASP A 67 -10.62 9.53 7.94
CA ASP A 67 -10.74 10.02 9.32
C ASP A 67 -9.55 10.89 9.76
N GLY A 68 -8.59 11.13 8.85
CA GLY A 68 -7.39 11.89 9.14
C GLY A 68 -6.22 11.08 9.68
N ALA A 69 -6.40 9.79 9.91
CA ALA A 69 -5.30 8.92 10.34
C ALA A 69 -4.22 8.83 9.25
N LYS A 70 -2.98 8.82 9.67
CA LYS A 70 -1.82 8.79 8.78
C LYS A 70 -0.87 7.69 9.19
N ARG A 71 -0.22 7.08 8.21
CA ARG A 71 0.84 6.12 8.44
C ARG A 71 1.98 6.35 7.48
N ARG A 72 3.21 6.30 8.01
CA ARG A 72 4.43 6.42 7.20
C ARG A 72 5.06 5.08 6.96
N PHE A 73 5.64 4.95 5.77
CA PHE A 73 6.36 3.75 5.33
C PHE A 73 7.74 4.19 4.84
N GLY A 74 8.77 3.63 5.46
CA GLY A 74 10.16 3.86 5.09
C GLY A 74 10.78 2.67 4.36
N PRO A 75 12.09 2.69 4.15
CA PRO A 75 12.78 1.59 3.45
C PRO A 75 12.53 0.24 4.11
N GLY A 76 12.13 -0.74 3.31
CA GLY A 76 11.84 -2.09 3.77
C GLY A 76 10.41 -2.29 4.29
N ASP A 77 9.64 -1.23 4.46
CA ASP A 77 8.25 -1.35 4.90
C ASP A 77 7.36 -1.82 3.76
N ILE A 78 6.37 -2.62 4.12
CA ILE A 78 5.44 -3.24 3.18
C ILE A 78 4.02 -2.94 3.63
N PHE A 79 3.16 -2.61 2.66
CA PHE A 79 1.72 -2.60 2.92
C PHE A 79 0.96 -3.31 1.80
N LEU A 80 -0.22 -3.81 2.13
CA LEU A 80 -1.15 -4.39 1.17
C LEU A 80 -2.21 -3.34 0.83
N ALA A 81 -2.18 -2.86 -0.41
CA ALA A 81 -3.19 -1.95 -0.93
C ALA A 81 -4.38 -2.77 -1.42
N ASP A 82 -5.49 -2.71 -0.69
CA ASP A 82 -6.68 -3.51 -0.93
C ASP A 82 -7.96 -2.64 -0.91
N ASP A 83 -7.81 -1.34 -0.88
CA ASP A 83 -8.92 -0.38 -0.95
C ASP A 83 -9.21 -0.02 -2.41
N THR A 84 -9.72 -0.99 -3.15
CA THR A 84 -9.97 -0.85 -4.59
C THR A 84 -11.31 -0.17 -4.91
N THR A 85 -12.06 0.17 -3.90
CA THR A 85 -13.37 0.83 -4.00
C THR A 85 -13.47 1.97 -3.00
N GLY A 86 -14.54 2.74 -3.06
CA GLY A 86 -14.83 3.79 -2.10
C GLY A 86 -14.00 5.05 -2.30
N ARG A 87 -13.74 5.77 -1.22
CA ARG A 87 -13.05 7.05 -1.25
C ARG A 87 -11.54 6.91 -1.49
N GLY A 88 -10.93 5.85 -1.01
CA GLY A 88 -9.51 5.65 -1.13
C GLY A 88 -8.71 6.41 -0.09
N HIS A 89 -7.50 6.78 -0.49
CA HIS A 89 -6.51 7.40 0.39
C HIS A 89 -5.70 8.45 -0.37
N ILE A 90 -4.94 9.23 0.37
CA ILE A 90 -3.94 10.17 -0.18
C ILE A 90 -2.56 9.54 0.07
N SER A 91 -1.69 9.61 -0.94
CA SER A 91 -0.28 9.22 -0.80
C SER A 91 0.61 10.43 -0.99
N ARG A 92 1.60 10.57 -0.12
CA ARG A 92 2.60 11.64 -0.21
C ARG A 92 3.99 11.06 -0.14
N VAL A 93 4.90 11.61 -0.92
CA VAL A 93 6.33 11.35 -0.75
C VAL A 93 6.85 12.38 0.25
N VAL A 94 7.23 11.93 1.44
CA VAL A 94 7.70 12.80 2.52
C VAL A 94 9.21 12.71 2.66
N GLY A 95 9.80 13.71 3.31
CA GLY A 95 11.25 13.81 3.43
C GLY A 95 11.89 14.38 2.18
N SER A 96 13.22 14.34 2.11
CA SER A 96 14.01 14.98 1.07
C SER A 96 14.50 14.02 -0.02
N GLN A 97 14.25 12.72 0.15
CA GLN A 97 14.70 11.68 -0.78
C GLN A 97 13.61 11.27 -1.74
N PRO A 98 13.93 10.96 -3.01
CA PRO A 98 12.99 10.31 -3.90
C PRO A 98 12.53 8.98 -3.31
N ARG A 99 11.29 8.62 -3.57
CA ARG A 99 10.77 7.31 -3.18
C ARG A 99 10.97 6.33 -4.33
N VAL A 100 11.56 5.19 -4.04
CA VAL A 100 11.65 4.06 -4.97
C VAL A 100 10.90 2.90 -4.34
N TYR A 101 10.00 2.29 -5.09
CA TYR A 101 9.15 1.23 -4.57
C TYR A 101 8.75 0.22 -5.64
N VAL A 102 8.28 -0.91 -5.17
CA VAL A 102 7.85 -2.02 -6.02
C VAL A 102 6.39 -2.33 -5.69
N THR A 103 5.58 -2.52 -6.71
CA THR A 103 4.22 -3.01 -6.55
C THR A 103 4.12 -4.40 -7.16
N ILE A 104 3.50 -5.31 -6.41
CA ILE A 104 3.28 -6.69 -6.84
C ILE A 104 1.79 -6.96 -6.78
N ALA A 105 1.16 -7.05 -7.96
CA ALA A 105 -0.25 -7.38 -8.05
C ALA A 105 -0.48 -8.82 -7.55
N ILE A 106 -1.49 -9.01 -6.72
CA ILE A 106 -1.84 -10.34 -6.23
C ILE A 106 -3.31 -10.64 -6.52
N LYS A 107 -3.58 -11.92 -6.77
CA LYS A 107 -4.94 -12.38 -6.97
C LYS A 107 -5.61 -12.60 -5.63
N LEU A 108 -6.91 -12.34 -5.54
CA LEU A 108 -7.69 -12.59 -4.33
C LEU A 108 -7.52 -14.03 -3.84
N THR A 109 -7.54 -14.99 -4.77
CA THR A 109 -7.42 -16.41 -4.45
C THR A 109 -6.07 -16.79 -3.86
N SER A 110 -5.01 -15.99 -4.04
CA SER A 110 -3.70 -16.30 -3.47
C SER A 110 -3.66 -16.14 -1.95
N MET A 111 -4.62 -15.46 -1.38
CA MET A 111 -4.71 -15.30 0.08
C MET A 111 -5.39 -16.48 0.78
N VAL A 112 -6.01 -17.37 0.03
CA VAL A 112 -6.85 -18.45 0.55
C VAL A 112 -6.07 -19.78 0.61
N VAL A 113 -4.96 -19.85 -0.05
CA VAL A 113 -4.21 -21.10 -0.23
C VAL A 113 -3.13 -21.25 0.83
#